data_669cbfea706079776100211f708a6509
#
_entry.id   669cbfea706079776100211f708a6509
#
_cell.length_a   1.000
_cell.length_b   1.000
_cell.length_c   1.000
_cell.angle_alpha   90.00
_cell.angle_beta   90.00
_cell.angle_gamma   90.00
#
_symmetry.space_group_name_H-M   'P 1'
#
loop_
_entity.id
_entity.type
_entity.pdbx_description
1 polymer ?
#
loop_
_entity_poly.entity_id
_entity_poly.type
_entity_poly.pdbx_seq_one_letter_code
_entity_poly.pdbx_strand_id
1 'polypeptide(L)'
;YLGLGVSRLSDAQNALCQWGPSADQTQHLFRRQAVPMVWDYAESSVFSGAAGDFVTSIGSLCRVMDKFAAPVKGCAVQADAQRQGVSGGKVISTDPPYYDNIGYADLSDFFYVWLRKSLKPIFPSLYATLAVPKAEELVATPYRHGTKDKAEAFFLDGMTRAIHNLAEQAHPAFPVTIYYAFK
;
A
#
# COMPACT_ATOMS: atom_id res chain seq x y z
N TYR A 1 3.05 5.67 -14.77
CA TYR A 1 2.23 4.46 -15.01
C TYR A 1 3.07 3.22 -15.29
N LEU A 2 4.08 3.26 -16.16
CA LEU A 2 4.96 2.11 -16.42
C LEU A 2 5.66 1.58 -15.15
N GLY A 3 6.08 2.46 -14.24
CA GLY A 3 6.62 2.05 -12.94
C GLY A 3 5.64 1.23 -12.10
N LEU A 4 4.34 1.56 -12.16
CA LEU A 4 3.28 0.76 -11.52
C LEU A 4 3.12 -0.62 -12.21
N GLY A 5 3.30 -0.68 -13.53
CA GLY A 5 3.34 -1.94 -14.28
C GLY A 5 4.48 -2.85 -13.82
N VAL A 6 5.67 -2.28 -13.60
CA VAL A 6 6.83 -3.02 -13.05
C VAL A 6 6.54 -3.50 -11.63
N SER A 7 5.93 -2.66 -10.79
CA SER A 7 5.53 -3.04 -9.42
C SER A 7 4.57 -4.22 -9.42
N ARG A 8 3.55 -4.20 -10.29
CA ARG A 8 2.62 -5.32 -10.45
C ARG A 8 3.31 -6.59 -10.96
N LEU A 9 4.22 -6.44 -11.93
CA LEU A 9 4.97 -7.55 -12.47
C LEU A 9 5.84 -8.23 -11.41
N SER A 10 6.48 -7.45 -10.52
CA SER A 10 7.33 -7.97 -9.46
C SER A 10 6.60 -8.87 -8.47
N ASP A 11 5.29 -8.69 -8.29
CA ASP A 11 4.45 -9.56 -7.44
C ASP A 11 4.11 -10.91 -8.11
N ALA A 12 4.14 -10.97 -9.44
CA ALA A 12 3.74 -12.16 -10.20
C ALA A 12 4.92 -12.92 -10.85
N GLN A 13 6.10 -12.29 -10.93
CA GLN A 13 7.26 -12.78 -11.68
C GLN A 13 8.52 -12.77 -10.80
N ASN A 14 8.57 -13.65 -9.81
CA ASN A 14 9.73 -13.79 -8.93
C ASN A 14 9.88 -15.24 -8.45
N ALA A 15 11.05 -15.56 -7.89
CA ALA A 15 11.39 -16.90 -7.41
C ALA A 15 10.62 -17.36 -6.14
N LEU A 16 9.62 -16.64 -5.70
CA LEU A 16 8.73 -17.01 -4.59
C LEU A 16 7.30 -17.25 -5.06
N CYS A 17 7.04 -17.13 -6.36
CA CYS A 17 5.73 -17.40 -6.96
C CYS A 17 5.57 -18.90 -7.21
N GLN A 18 4.47 -19.46 -6.74
CA GLN A 18 4.16 -20.88 -6.92
C GLN A 18 3.21 -21.09 -8.10
N TRP A 19 3.23 -22.30 -8.67
CA TRP A 19 2.21 -22.70 -9.62
C TRP A 19 0.89 -23.02 -8.92
N GLY A 20 -0.19 -22.51 -9.48
CA GLY A 20 -1.56 -22.77 -9.01
C GLY A 20 -2.28 -23.74 -9.94
N PRO A 21 -2.24 -25.06 -9.68
CA PRO A 21 -2.77 -26.06 -10.60
C PRO A 21 -4.30 -25.96 -10.80
N SER A 22 -5.03 -25.43 -9.84
CA SER A 22 -6.49 -25.23 -9.96
C SER A 22 -6.89 -24.12 -10.93
N ALA A 23 -6.02 -23.14 -11.13
CA ALA A 23 -6.26 -21.98 -12.00
C ALA A 23 -5.30 -21.95 -13.20
N ASP A 24 -4.42 -22.94 -13.30
CA ASP A 24 -3.41 -23.11 -14.35
C ASP A 24 -2.60 -21.84 -14.60
N GLN A 25 -2.14 -21.21 -13.52
CA GLN A 25 -1.42 -19.93 -13.57
C GLN A 25 -0.40 -19.78 -12.45
N THR A 26 0.56 -18.89 -12.64
CA THR A 26 1.46 -18.41 -11.57
C THR A 26 0.66 -17.62 -10.53
N GLN A 27 0.91 -17.92 -9.28
CA GLN A 27 0.28 -17.24 -8.15
C GLN A 27 1.13 -16.05 -7.70
N HIS A 28 0.47 -15.02 -7.15
CA HIS A 28 1.14 -13.85 -6.61
C HIS A 28 2.01 -14.18 -5.39
N LEU A 29 3.09 -13.43 -5.20
CA LEU A 29 3.95 -13.50 -4.02
C LEU A 29 3.15 -13.27 -2.73
N PHE A 30 2.43 -12.15 -2.67
CA PHE A 30 1.67 -11.74 -1.49
C PHE A 30 0.26 -12.36 -1.44
N ARG A 31 0.18 -13.67 -1.45
CA ARG A 31 -1.06 -14.41 -1.14
C ARG A 31 -1.43 -14.34 0.33
N ARG A 32 -0.45 -14.06 1.16
CA ARG A 32 -0.55 -13.78 2.60
C ARG A 32 0.17 -12.48 2.88
N GLN A 33 -0.03 -11.93 4.05
CA GLN A 33 0.62 -10.70 4.51
C GLN A 33 2.06 -10.95 4.98
N ALA A 34 2.79 -11.73 4.20
CA ALA A 34 4.18 -12.09 4.46
C ALA A 34 4.86 -12.55 3.17
N VAL A 35 6.18 -12.40 3.10
CA VAL A 35 7.01 -13.03 2.06
C VAL A 35 7.08 -14.53 2.38
N PRO A 36 6.57 -15.42 1.53
CA PRO A 36 6.55 -16.86 1.81
C PRO A 36 7.93 -17.48 1.66
N MET A 37 8.18 -18.56 2.40
CA MET A 37 9.26 -19.47 2.12
C MET A 37 8.74 -20.60 1.23
N VAL A 38 9.35 -20.79 0.09
CA VAL A 38 8.94 -21.82 -0.90
C VAL A 38 10.12 -22.70 -1.28
N TRP A 39 9.87 -23.98 -1.53
CA TRP A 39 10.89 -24.95 -1.97
C TRP A 39 11.06 -24.99 -3.48
N ASP A 40 10.02 -24.61 -4.19
CA ASP A 40 9.97 -24.60 -5.64
C ASP A 40 9.14 -23.42 -6.13
N TYR A 41 9.41 -22.92 -7.33
CA TYR A 41 8.74 -21.77 -7.90
C TYR A 41 8.41 -21.97 -9.38
N ALA A 42 7.43 -21.24 -9.87
CA ALA A 42 7.06 -21.24 -11.26
C ALA A 42 7.92 -20.26 -12.05
N GLU A 43 8.69 -20.73 -13.00
CA GLU A 43 9.32 -19.91 -14.03
C GLU A 43 8.30 -19.58 -15.11
N SER A 44 7.82 -18.34 -15.12
CA SER A 44 6.89 -17.87 -16.14
C SER A 44 7.55 -16.83 -17.04
N SER A 45 7.15 -16.81 -18.31
CA SER A 45 7.66 -15.82 -19.25
C SER A 45 7.06 -14.45 -19.01
N VAL A 46 7.91 -13.42 -18.94
CA VAL A 46 7.52 -12.02 -18.76
C VAL A 46 6.73 -11.47 -19.95
N PHE A 47 6.79 -12.12 -21.11
CA PHE A 47 6.17 -11.69 -22.36
C PHE A 47 5.30 -12.78 -23.00
N SER A 48 4.67 -13.63 -22.20
CA SER A 48 3.88 -14.76 -22.68
C SER A 48 2.50 -14.41 -23.23
N GLY A 49 1.99 -13.23 -22.94
CA GLY A 49 0.59 -12.85 -23.17
C GLY A 49 -0.38 -13.42 -22.13
N ALA A 50 0.13 -14.09 -21.09
CA ALA A 50 -0.66 -14.70 -20.02
C ALA A 50 -0.91 -13.74 -18.84
N ALA A 51 -1.81 -14.14 -17.96
CA ALA A 51 -2.09 -13.38 -16.73
C ALA A 51 -0.82 -13.20 -15.89
N GLY A 52 -0.56 -11.96 -15.45
CA GLY A 52 0.61 -11.62 -14.63
C GLY A 52 1.87 -11.27 -15.42
N ASP A 53 1.86 -11.34 -16.75
CA ASP A 53 2.97 -10.86 -17.55
C ASP A 53 2.97 -9.33 -17.75
N PHE A 54 4.05 -8.79 -18.34
CA PHE A 54 4.21 -7.35 -18.50
C PHE A 54 3.21 -6.74 -19.47
N VAL A 55 2.99 -7.38 -20.62
CA VAL A 55 2.11 -6.88 -21.68
C VAL A 55 0.66 -6.82 -21.18
N THR A 56 0.20 -7.89 -20.54
CA THR A 56 -1.14 -7.97 -19.94
C THR A 56 -1.32 -6.96 -18.81
N SER A 57 -0.27 -6.75 -18.00
CA SER A 57 -0.28 -5.75 -16.92
C SER A 57 -0.39 -4.32 -17.46
N ILE A 58 0.38 -3.97 -18.49
CA ILE A 58 0.29 -2.66 -19.15
C ILE A 58 -1.06 -2.48 -19.84
N GLY A 59 -1.56 -3.51 -20.56
CA GLY A 59 -2.89 -3.47 -21.17
C GLY A 59 -4.01 -3.23 -20.15
N SER A 60 -3.87 -3.75 -18.93
CA SER A 60 -4.81 -3.47 -17.84
C SER A 60 -4.75 -2.01 -17.37
N LEU A 61 -3.55 -1.44 -17.25
CA LEU A 61 -3.38 -0.02 -16.93
C LEU A 61 -3.96 0.89 -18.02
N CYS A 62 -3.72 0.58 -19.29
CA CYS A 62 -4.28 1.34 -20.42
C CYS A 62 -5.82 1.34 -20.37
N ARG A 63 -6.44 0.17 -20.15
CA ARG A 63 -7.92 0.07 -20.03
C ARG A 63 -8.49 0.91 -18.88
N VAL A 64 -7.76 1.02 -17.76
CA VAL A 64 -8.17 1.91 -16.66
C VAL A 64 -8.06 3.37 -17.09
N MET A 65 -6.95 3.75 -17.73
CA MET A 65 -6.72 5.13 -18.19
C MET A 65 -7.76 5.57 -19.23
N ASP A 66 -8.13 4.69 -20.17
CA ASP A 66 -9.16 4.96 -21.19
C ASP A 66 -10.55 5.24 -20.59
N LYS A 67 -10.80 4.69 -19.39
CA LYS A 67 -12.06 4.91 -18.65
C LYS A 67 -12.00 6.07 -17.66
N PHE A 68 -10.87 6.72 -17.53
CA PHE A 68 -10.66 7.82 -16.61
C PHE A 68 -11.30 9.10 -17.16
N ALA A 69 -12.59 9.26 -16.97
CA ALA A 69 -13.33 10.48 -17.28
C ALA A 69 -13.50 11.30 -16.00
N ALA A 70 -12.42 11.90 -15.49
CA ALA A 70 -12.51 12.77 -14.32
C ALA A 70 -12.63 14.22 -14.76
N PRO A 71 -13.80 14.86 -14.61
CA PRO A 71 -13.98 16.29 -14.94
C PRO A 71 -13.27 17.19 -13.93
N VAL A 72 -12.87 16.66 -12.78
CA VAL A 72 -12.21 17.39 -11.70
C VAL A 72 -10.82 16.81 -11.45
N LYS A 73 -9.83 17.71 -11.35
CA LYS A 73 -8.45 17.34 -11.05
C LYS A 73 -8.33 16.80 -9.61
N GLY A 74 -7.92 15.55 -9.47
CA GLY A 74 -7.55 14.96 -8.18
C GLY A 74 -6.17 15.39 -7.71
N CYS A 75 -5.95 15.36 -6.40
CA CYS A 75 -4.65 15.57 -5.77
C CYS A 75 -4.39 14.46 -4.76
N ALA A 76 -3.21 13.82 -4.84
CA ALA A 76 -2.76 12.83 -3.88
C ALA A 76 -1.48 13.34 -3.21
N VAL A 77 -1.43 13.27 -1.88
CA VAL A 77 -0.28 13.68 -1.08
C VAL A 77 0.03 12.61 -0.04
N GLN A 78 1.31 12.45 0.29
CA GLN A 78 1.73 11.71 1.47
C GLN A 78 1.80 12.68 2.65
N ALA A 79 1.07 12.39 3.71
CA ALA A 79 1.06 13.22 4.92
C ALA A 79 0.82 12.38 6.17
N ASP A 80 1.36 12.83 7.31
CA ASP A 80 1.06 12.25 8.61
C ASP A 80 -0.40 12.57 9.00
N ALA A 81 -1.21 11.54 9.18
CA ALA A 81 -2.62 11.67 9.54
C ALA A 81 -2.85 12.44 10.84
N GLN A 82 -1.88 12.41 11.77
CA GLN A 82 -1.97 13.10 13.06
C GLN A 82 -1.81 14.63 12.94
N ARG A 83 -1.25 15.13 11.83
CA ARG A 83 -0.83 16.55 11.68
C ARG A 83 -1.24 17.20 10.36
N GLN A 84 -1.74 16.42 9.40
CA GLN A 84 -2.08 16.93 8.08
C GLN A 84 -3.20 18.00 8.14
N GLY A 85 -3.14 18.99 7.25
CA GLY A 85 -4.15 20.04 7.09
C GLY A 85 -4.91 19.95 5.77
N VAL A 86 -4.75 18.88 5.00
CA VAL A 86 -5.35 18.75 3.66
C VAL A 86 -6.84 18.41 3.68
N SER A 87 -7.37 18.00 4.83
CA SER A 87 -8.78 17.63 5.01
C SER A 87 -9.69 18.81 5.39
N GLY A 88 -9.14 20.01 5.57
CA GLY A 88 -9.90 21.18 6.03
C GLY A 88 -11.14 21.48 5.19
N GLY A 89 -12.33 21.47 5.82
CA GLY A 89 -13.62 21.74 5.19
C GLY A 89 -14.07 20.71 4.15
N LYS A 90 -13.51 19.49 4.16
CA LYS A 90 -13.86 18.43 3.19
C LYS A 90 -14.75 17.36 3.80
N VAL A 91 -15.49 16.65 2.95
CA VAL A 91 -16.13 15.39 3.33
C VAL A 91 -15.03 14.34 3.51
N ILE A 92 -15.02 13.67 4.66
CA ILE A 92 -13.98 12.72 5.03
C ILE A 92 -14.51 11.29 4.94
N SER A 93 -13.77 10.45 4.23
CA SER A 93 -13.94 9.00 4.23
C SER A 93 -12.56 8.38 4.43
N THR A 94 -12.39 7.54 5.44
CA THR A 94 -11.09 6.98 5.82
C THR A 94 -11.17 5.48 6.14
N ASP A 95 -10.09 4.78 5.85
CA ASP A 95 -9.83 3.38 6.18
C ASP A 95 -8.48 3.34 6.92
N PRO A 96 -8.49 3.50 8.25
CA PRO A 96 -7.27 3.60 9.04
C PRO A 96 -6.62 2.22 9.26
N PRO A 97 -5.35 2.15 9.70
CA PRO A 97 -4.70 0.87 9.99
C PRO A 97 -5.42 0.09 11.08
N TYR A 98 -5.44 -1.25 10.94
CA TYR A 98 -6.19 -2.15 11.82
C TYR A 98 -5.30 -2.74 12.91
N TYR A 99 -5.08 -1.98 13.96
CA TYR A 99 -4.36 -2.35 15.18
C TYR A 99 -3.01 -3.06 14.92
N ASP A 100 -2.92 -4.38 15.09
CA ASP A 100 -1.71 -5.20 14.92
C ASP A 100 -1.71 -6.05 13.64
N ASN A 101 -2.69 -5.84 12.76
CA ASN A 101 -3.01 -6.78 11.71
C ASN A 101 -1.95 -6.84 10.59
N ILE A 102 -1.50 -5.69 10.11
CA ILE A 102 -0.58 -5.61 8.96
C ILE A 102 0.49 -4.54 9.20
N GLY A 103 1.77 -4.93 9.13
CA GLY A 103 2.90 -4.02 9.01
C GLY A 103 3.12 -3.64 7.54
N TYR A 104 2.37 -2.66 7.05
CA TYR A 104 2.42 -2.26 5.63
C TYR A 104 3.79 -1.77 5.19
N ALA A 105 4.51 -1.06 6.06
CA ALA A 105 5.83 -0.54 5.74
C ALA A 105 6.87 -1.65 5.50
N ASP A 106 6.77 -2.77 6.21
CA ASP A 106 7.65 -3.93 6.01
C ASP A 106 7.37 -4.62 4.67
N LEU A 107 6.10 -4.86 4.36
CA LEU A 107 5.69 -5.47 3.09
C LEU A 107 5.97 -4.54 1.89
N SER A 108 5.83 -3.25 2.10
CA SER A 108 6.06 -2.23 1.07
C SER A 108 7.52 -2.13 0.64
N ASP A 109 8.48 -2.54 1.46
CA ASP A 109 9.91 -2.53 1.10
C ASP A 109 10.18 -3.34 -0.18
N PHE A 110 9.47 -4.45 -0.38
CA PHE A 110 9.60 -5.25 -1.59
C PHE A 110 9.26 -4.43 -2.86
N PHE A 111 8.15 -3.70 -2.84
CA PHE A 111 7.73 -2.87 -3.98
C PHE A 111 8.54 -1.58 -4.08
N TYR A 112 8.97 -1.04 -2.94
CA TYR A 112 9.73 0.20 -2.87
C TYR A 112 11.05 0.13 -3.65
N VAL A 113 11.73 -1.02 -3.66
CA VAL A 113 12.95 -1.23 -4.43
C VAL A 113 12.74 -0.91 -5.93
N TRP A 114 11.66 -1.40 -6.50
CA TRP A 114 11.33 -1.24 -7.92
C TRP A 114 10.82 0.17 -8.22
N LEU A 115 9.90 0.66 -7.38
CA LEU A 115 9.33 1.99 -7.51
C LEU A 115 10.38 3.08 -7.34
N ARG A 116 11.28 2.93 -6.39
CA ARG A 116 12.37 3.89 -6.16
C ARG A 116 13.29 4.00 -7.38
N LYS A 117 13.67 2.88 -7.99
CA LYS A 117 14.47 2.89 -9.23
C LYS A 117 13.76 3.61 -10.38
N SER A 118 12.46 3.38 -10.52
CA SER A 118 11.67 3.87 -11.65
C SER A 118 11.21 5.33 -11.46
N LEU A 119 10.87 5.74 -10.23
CA LEU A 119 10.13 6.97 -9.97
C LEU A 119 10.90 8.03 -9.17
N LYS A 120 12.06 7.71 -8.59
CA LYS A 120 12.87 8.69 -7.85
C LYS A 120 13.21 9.96 -8.66
N PRO A 121 13.51 9.90 -9.97
CA PRO A 121 13.75 11.10 -10.77
C PRO A 121 12.53 12.02 -10.89
N ILE A 122 11.31 11.46 -10.76
CA ILE A 122 10.05 12.20 -10.88
C ILE A 122 9.54 12.68 -9.51
N PHE A 123 9.73 11.84 -8.47
CA PHE A 123 9.28 12.09 -7.10
C PHE A 123 10.45 11.96 -6.10
N PRO A 124 11.45 12.84 -6.16
CA PRO A 124 12.69 12.68 -5.38
C PRO A 124 12.47 12.70 -3.87
N SER A 125 11.55 13.52 -3.37
CA SER A 125 11.23 13.59 -1.94
C SER A 125 10.53 12.33 -1.43
N LEU A 126 9.62 11.75 -2.21
CA LEU A 126 8.90 10.53 -1.85
C LEU A 126 9.82 9.31 -1.77
N TYR A 127 10.88 9.29 -2.60
CA TYR A 127 11.85 8.20 -2.68
C TYR A 127 13.24 8.58 -2.13
N ALA A 128 13.28 9.49 -1.18
CA ALA A 128 14.54 9.98 -0.60
C ALA A 128 15.25 8.93 0.26
N THR A 129 14.49 8.15 1.03
CA THR A 129 15.02 7.11 1.94
C THR A 129 15.48 5.86 1.20
N LEU A 130 16.27 5.02 1.87
CA LEU A 130 16.73 3.74 1.31
C LEU A 130 15.64 2.67 1.38
N ALA A 131 14.83 2.69 2.43
CA ALA A 131 13.69 1.80 2.67
C ALA A 131 12.47 2.63 3.08
N VAL A 132 11.29 2.01 3.12
CA VAL A 132 10.06 2.65 3.58
C VAL A 132 10.20 3.06 5.05
N PRO A 133 9.89 4.31 5.44
CA PRO A 133 9.87 4.73 6.84
C PRO A 133 8.88 3.89 7.65
N LYS A 134 9.30 3.47 8.85
CA LYS A 134 8.54 2.55 9.71
C LYS A 134 8.18 3.12 11.07
N ALA A 135 8.91 4.15 11.50
CA ALA A 135 8.79 4.68 12.86
C ALA A 135 7.42 5.33 13.14
N GLU A 136 6.84 5.97 12.12
CA GLU A 136 5.57 6.68 12.24
C GLU A 136 4.36 5.81 11.88
N GLU A 137 4.55 4.60 11.37
CA GLU A 137 3.44 3.72 11.01
C GLU A 137 2.68 3.29 12.28
N LEU A 138 1.39 3.65 12.34
CA LEU A 138 0.52 3.31 13.46
C LEU A 138 0.10 1.83 13.40
N VAL A 139 0.97 0.97 13.92
CA VAL A 139 0.73 -0.46 14.05
C VAL A 139 1.23 -0.94 15.41
N ALA A 140 0.42 -1.73 16.12
CA ALA A 140 0.72 -2.18 17.48
C ALA A 140 1.64 -3.42 17.49
N THR A 141 2.84 -3.31 16.90
CA THR A 141 3.79 -4.43 16.81
C THR A 141 4.88 -4.37 17.88
N PRO A 142 4.94 -5.35 18.80
CA PRO A 142 5.86 -5.32 19.94
C PRO A 142 7.34 -5.24 19.54
N TYR A 143 7.75 -5.87 18.43
CA TYR A 143 9.16 -5.86 18.00
C TYR A 143 9.66 -4.47 17.63
N ARG A 144 8.78 -3.52 17.26
CA ARG A 144 9.15 -2.12 16.98
C ARG A 144 9.20 -1.27 18.23
N HIS A 145 8.43 -1.61 19.26
CA HIS A 145 8.23 -0.80 20.46
C HIS A 145 8.78 -1.44 21.74
N GLY A 146 9.33 -2.65 21.64
CA GLY A 146 9.98 -3.40 22.71
C GLY A 146 9.03 -4.23 23.58
N THR A 147 7.82 -3.76 23.90
CA THR A 147 6.80 -4.52 24.64
C THR A 147 5.42 -4.35 24.02
N LYS A 148 4.51 -5.26 24.35
CA LYS A 148 3.12 -5.19 23.90
C LYS A 148 2.44 -3.91 24.38
N ASP A 149 2.57 -3.59 25.67
CA ASP A 149 1.92 -2.41 26.27
C ASP A 149 2.39 -1.10 25.63
N LYS A 150 3.69 -1.00 25.31
CA LYS A 150 4.24 0.17 24.61
C LYS A 150 3.72 0.27 23.18
N ALA A 151 3.59 -0.86 22.48
CA ALA A 151 3.05 -0.90 21.13
C ALA A 151 1.57 -0.47 21.11
N GLU A 152 0.78 -0.97 22.06
CA GLU A 152 -0.62 -0.58 22.23
C GLU A 152 -0.76 0.91 22.57
N ALA A 153 0.02 1.42 23.51
CA ALA A 153 0.00 2.82 23.87
C ALA A 153 0.36 3.73 22.70
N PHE A 154 1.40 3.38 21.92
CA PHE A 154 1.80 4.10 20.70
C PHE A 154 0.66 4.14 19.68
N PHE A 155 0.04 2.99 19.40
CA PHE A 155 -1.07 2.90 18.46
C PHE A 155 -2.27 3.75 18.90
N LEU A 156 -2.72 3.58 20.15
CA LEU A 156 -3.89 4.29 20.68
C LEU A 156 -3.68 5.80 20.73
N ASP A 157 -2.52 6.26 21.16
CA ASP A 157 -2.18 7.68 21.20
C ASP A 157 -2.16 8.29 19.79
N GLY A 158 -1.49 7.63 18.84
CA GLY A 158 -1.43 8.10 17.45
C GLY A 158 -2.79 8.10 16.75
N MET A 159 -3.60 7.04 16.95
CA MET A 159 -4.95 6.96 16.39
C MET A 159 -5.87 8.01 17.00
N THR A 160 -5.78 8.25 18.30
CA THR A 160 -6.54 9.30 18.97
C THR A 160 -6.23 10.66 18.35
N ARG A 161 -4.95 11.00 18.18
CA ARG A 161 -4.55 12.26 17.53
C ARG A 161 -5.05 12.34 16.07
N ALA A 162 -4.93 11.27 15.30
CA ALA A 162 -5.39 11.26 13.92
C ALA A 162 -6.91 11.47 13.80
N ILE A 163 -7.69 10.79 14.62
CA ILE A 163 -9.16 10.94 14.63
C ILE A 163 -9.59 12.34 15.11
N HIS A 164 -8.94 12.89 16.15
CA HIS A 164 -9.19 14.27 16.58
C HIS A 164 -8.89 15.27 15.46
N ASN A 165 -7.72 15.14 14.80
CA ASN A 165 -7.36 15.99 13.68
C ASN A 165 -8.37 15.92 12.51
N LEU A 166 -8.88 14.73 12.20
CA LEU A 166 -9.94 14.58 11.21
C LEU A 166 -11.27 15.22 11.65
N ALA A 167 -11.64 15.06 12.91
CA ALA A 167 -12.87 15.65 13.45
C ALA A 167 -12.85 17.19 13.43
N GLU A 168 -11.71 17.80 13.75
CA GLU A 168 -11.53 19.25 13.69
C GLU A 168 -11.56 19.83 12.28
N GLN A 169 -11.08 19.06 11.31
CA GLN A 169 -10.99 19.50 9.91
C GLN A 169 -12.23 19.17 9.08
N ALA A 170 -13.07 18.22 9.51
CA ALA A 170 -14.21 17.76 8.76
C ALA A 170 -15.20 18.89 8.42
N HIS A 171 -15.83 18.79 7.26
CA HIS A 171 -16.89 19.71 6.88
C HIS A 171 -18.10 19.54 7.84
N PRO A 172 -18.59 20.61 8.49
CA PRO A 172 -19.58 20.50 9.57
C PRO A 172 -20.95 19.98 9.14
N ALA A 173 -21.29 20.08 7.85
CA ALA A 173 -22.57 19.63 7.32
C ALA A 173 -22.58 18.15 6.88
N PHE A 174 -21.46 17.43 6.99
CA PHE A 174 -21.37 16.04 6.53
C PHE A 174 -20.74 15.14 7.60
N PRO A 175 -21.18 13.88 7.71
CA PRO A 175 -20.57 12.93 8.62
C PRO A 175 -19.17 12.52 8.16
N VAL A 176 -18.31 12.15 9.10
CA VAL A 176 -17.06 11.42 8.84
C VAL A 176 -17.38 9.94 8.72
N THR A 177 -16.93 9.30 7.66
CA THR A 177 -17.08 7.86 7.46
C THR A 177 -15.76 7.17 7.77
N ILE A 178 -15.78 6.17 8.64
CA ILE A 178 -14.61 5.36 9.02
C ILE A 178 -14.92 3.89 8.72
N TYR A 179 -14.11 3.29 7.86
CA TYR A 179 -14.15 1.84 7.61
C TYR A 179 -13.15 1.18 8.55
N TYR A 180 -13.60 0.24 9.36
CA TYR A 180 -12.73 -0.43 10.31
C TYR A 180 -13.13 -1.90 10.48
N ALA A 181 -12.18 -2.81 10.31
CA ALA A 181 -12.39 -4.23 10.57
C ALA A 181 -12.15 -4.56 12.04
N PHE A 182 -13.14 -5.17 12.68
CA PHE A 182 -12.99 -5.76 14.01
C PHE A 182 -12.54 -7.21 13.90
N LYS A 183 -11.65 -7.60 14.80
CA LYS A 183 -11.37 -9.01 15.09
C LYS A 183 -12.25 -9.48 16.24
#